data_4f1aef668f5431135a3a6e141e425f79
#
_entry.id   4f1aef668f5431135a3a6e141e425f79
#
_cell.length_a   1.000
_cell.length_b   1.000
_cell.length_c   1.000
_cell.angle_alpha   90.00
_cell.angle_beta   90.00
_cell.angle_gamma   90.00
#
_symmetry.space_group_name_H-M   'P 1'
#
loop_
_entity.id
_entity.type
_entity.pdbx_description
1 polymer ?
#
loop_
_entity_poly.entity_id
_entity_poly.type
_entity_poly.pdbx_seq_one_letter_code
_entity_poly.pdbx_strand_id
1 'polypeptide(L)' 'MALVRYHCAICGESIDEDSQFDPCGVSIFSNLNKPESQQLEQMFFTHYECFRGSLEPGVREYLNFEDQVYSAK' A
#
# COMPACT_ATOMS: atom_id res chain seq x y z
N MET A 1 -4.73 -24.67 9.90
CA MET A 1 -4.85 -23.48 9.16
C MET A 1 -3.97 -22.36 9.71
N ALA A 2 -3.23 -21.75 8.86
CA ALA A 2 -2.34 -20.70 9.30
C ALA A 2 -3.09 -19.41 9.53
N LEU A 3 -2.71 -18.70 10.57
CA LEU A 3 -3.24 -17.37 10.78
C LEU A 3 -2.66 -16.43 9.74
N VAL A 4 -3.53 -15.61 9.19
CA VAL A 4 -3.07 -14.59 8.26
C VAL A 4 -2.47 -13.46 9.10
N ARG A 5 -1.22 -13.19 8.84
CA ARG A 5 -0.55 -12.09 9.50
C ARG A 5 -0.07 -11.12 8.45
N TYR A 6 -0.28 -9.86 8.74
CA TYR A 6 0.14 -8.82 7.83
C TYR A 6 1.60 -8.46 8.14
N HIS A 7 2.43 -8.57 7.12
CA HIS A 7 3.84 -8.19 7.23
C HIS A 7 4.13 -7.11 6.21
N CYS A 8 4.93 -6.16 6.62
CA CYS A 8 5.28 -5.05 5.76
C CYS A 8 6.33 -5.48 4.75
N ALA A 9 6.02 -5.29 3.47
CA ALA A 9 6.95 -5.66 2.41
C ALA A 9 8.15 -4.70 2.35
N ILE A 10 8.08 -3.58 3.04
CA ILE A 10 9.15 -2.58 3.03
C ILE A 10 10.12 -2.83 4.17
N CYS A 11 9.62 -2.92 5.41
CA CYS A 11 10.50 -3.05 6.56
C CYS A 11 10.57 -4.47 7.11
N GLY A 12 9.69 -5.36 6.70
CA GLY A 12 9.71 -6.73 7.14
C GLY A 12 9.06 -7.00 8.49
N GLU A 13 8.56 -5.98 9.16
CA GLU A 13 7.96 -6.15 10.47
C GLU A 13 6.47 -6.44 10.36
N SER A 14 5.92 -6.98 11.45
CA SER A 14 4.49 -7.20 11.51
C SER A 14 3.75 -5.87 11.47
N ILE A 15 2.54 -5.90 10.93
CA ILE A 15 1.72 -4.71 10.83
C ILE A 15 0.63 -4.79 11.88
N ASP A 16 0.52 -3.76 12.71
CA ASP A 16 -0.48 -3.65 13.75
C ASP A 16 -1.81 -3.28 13.10
N GLU A 17 -2.81 -4.11 13.32
CA GLU A 17 -4.12 -3.90 12.70
C GLU A 17 -4.91 -2.78 13.37
N ASP A 18 -4.46 -2.33 14.51
CA ASP A 18 -5.14 -1.25 15.23
C ASP A 18 -4.62 0.12 14.88
N SER A 19 -3.53 0.20 14.15
CA SER A 19 -2.96 1.48 13.76
C SER A 19 -3.76 2.09 12.62
N GLN A 20 -3.81 3.42 12.62
CA GLN A 20 -4.52 4.11 11.57
C GLN A 20 -3.85 3.87 10.21
N PHE A 21 -4.67 3.61 9.21
CA PHE A 21 -4.23 3.36 7.83
C PHE A 21 -3.53 2.01 7.65
N ASP A 22 -3.40 1.22 8.70
CA ASP A 22 -2.74 -0.07 8.63
C ASP A 22 -3.74 -1.19 8.90
N PRO A 23 -3.57 -2.34 8.29
CA PRO A 23 -2.54 -2.60 7.27
C PRO A 23 -2.90 -1.95 5.94
N CYS A 24 -1.88 -1.52 5.23
CA CYS A 24 -2.06 -0.87 3.95
C CYS A 24 -1.83 -1.87 2.83
N GLY A 25 -2.78 -1.94 1.90
CA GLY A 25 -2.65 -2.83 0.76
C GLY A 25 -2.18 -2.05 -0.45
N VAL A 26 -1.20 -2.59 -1.15
CA VAL A 26 -0.64 -1.96 -2.34
C VAL A 26 -0.79 -2.92 -3.50
N SER A 27 -1.46 -2.47 -4.55
CA SER A 27 -1.60 -3.26 -5.77
C SER A 27 -0.67 -2.72 -6.83
N ILE A 28 0.03 -3.62 -7.50
CA ILE A 28 0.86 -3.24 -8.64
C ILE A 28 0.30 -3.89 -9.89
N PHE A 29 0.33 -3.12 -10.95
CA PHE A 29 -0.13 -3.56 -12.26
C PHE A 29 1.03 -3.43 -13.22
N SER A 30 1.25 -4.46 -14.01
CA SER A 30 2.33 -4.45 -14.96
C SER A 30 1.81 -4.72 -16.36
N ASN A 31 2.59 -4.33 -17.33
CA ASN A 31 2.24 -4.54 -18.74
C ASN A 31 0.99 -3.76 -19.12
N LEU A 32 0.84 -2.56 -18.58
CA LEU A 32 -0.38 -1.79 -18.76
C LEU A 32 -0.61 -1.41 -20.22
N ASN A 33 0.45 -1.37 -21.03
CA ASN A 33 0.32 -1.05 -22.46
C ASN A 33 0.23 -2.30 -23.32
N LYS A 34 0.02 -3.47 -22.72
CA LYS A 34 -0.10 -4.73 -23.44
C LYS A 34 -1.56 -5.16 -23.47
N PRO A 35 -1.89 -6.15 -24.30
CA PRO A 35 -3.23 -6.69 -24.28
C PRO A 35 -3.61 -7.21 -22.90
N GLU A 36 -4.89 -7.18 -22.63
CA GLU A 36 -5.39 -7.52 -21.31
C GLU A 36 -4.91 -8.89 -20.83
N SER A 37 -4.80 -9.84 -21.74
CA SER A 37 -4.37 -11.18 -21.36
C SER A 37 -2.93 -11.23 -20.89
N GLN A 38 -2.15 -10.19 -21.14
CA GLN A 38 -0.76 -10.12 -20.71
C GLN A 38 -0.56 -9.19 -19.55
N GLN A 39 -1.60 -8.55 -19.06
CA GLN A 39 -1.49 -7.67 -17.93
C GLN A 39 -1.46 -8.47 -16.64
N LEU A 40 -0.64 -8.01 -15.70
CA LEU A 40 -0.43 -8.71 -14.46
C LEU A 40 -0.79 -7.80 -13.31
N GLU A 41 -1.32 -8.40 -12.25
CA GLU A 41 -1.66 -7.66 -11.04
C GLU A 41 -1.24 -8.47 -9.83
N GLN A 42 -0.71 -7.78 -8.83
CA GLN A 42 -0.33 -8.42 -7.60
C GLN A 42 -0.46 -7.42 -6.46
N MET A 43 -0.79 -7.93 -5.27
CA MET A 43 -0.97 -7.06 -4.11
C MET A 43 -0.06 -7.53 -2.99
N PHE A 44 0.42 -6.57 -2.21
CA PHE A 44 1.17 -6.87 -1.00
C PHE A 44 0.78 -5.88 0.08
N PHE A 45 1.24 -6.13 1.30
CA PHE A 45 0.89 -5.29 2.44
C PHE A 45 2.10 -4.55 2.94
N THR A 46 1.88 -3.35 3.43
CA THR A 46 2.91 -2.54 4.03
C THR A 46 2.32 -1.75 5.19
N HIS A 47 3.20 -1.17 6.01
CA HIS A 47 2.78 -0.03 6.81
C HIS A 47 2.56 1.13 5.85
N TYR A 48 1.51 1.90 6.10
CA TYR A 48 1.24 3.05 5.25
C TYR A 48 2.43 3.99 5.19
N GLU A 49 3.02 4.29 6.35
CA GLU A 49 4.14 5.22 6.40
C GLU A 49 5.39 4.64 5.73
N CYS A 50 5.57 3.33 5.80
CA CYS A 50 6.71 2.72 5.13
C CYS A 50 6.59 2.87 3.62
N PHE A 51 5.41 2.60 3.09
CA PHE A 51 5.20 2.72 1.65
C PHE A 51 5.31 4.17 1.21
N ARG A 52 4.64 5.05 1.95
CA ARG A 52 4.66 6.47 1.61
C ARG A 52 6.07 7.02 1.65
N GLY A 53 6.85 6.62 2.66
CA GLY A 53 8.20 7.11 2.81
C GLY A 53 9.16 6.61 1.75
N SER A 54 8.80 5.53 1.05
CA SER A 54 9.67 5.00 0.00
C SER A 54 9.39 5.63 -1.35
N LEU A 55 8.41 6.52 -1.42
CA LEU A 55 8.04 7.15 -2.68
C LEU A 55 8.88 8.39 -2.93
N GLU A 56 8.96 8.76 -4.20
CA GLU A 56 9.57 10.01 -4.58
C GLU A 56 8.81 11.16 -3.91
N PRO A 57 9.51 12.22 -3.45
CA PRO A 57 8.85 13.25 -2.64
C PRO A 57 7.60 13.86 -3.26
N GLY A 58 7.59 14.11 -4.56
CA GLY A 58 6.40 14.67 -5.19
C GLY A 58 5.22 13.73 -5.15
N VAL A 59 5.50 12.44 -5.36
CA VAL A 59 4.45 11.44 -5.28
C VAL A 59 4.01 11.24 -3.84
N ARG A 60 4.95 11.36 -2.90
CA ARG A 60 4.63 11.22 -1.50
C ARG A 60 3.62 12.26 -1.03
N GLU A 61 3.76 13.49 -1.50
CA GLU A 61 2.81 14.54 -1.14
C GLU A 61 1.42 14.26 -1.71
N TYR A 62 1.40 13.65 -2.87
CA TYR A 62 0.15 13.32 -3.52
C TYR A 62 -0.61 12.23 -2.76
N LEU A 63 0.11 11.30 -2.15
CA LEU A 63 -0.48 10.21 -1.41
C LEU A 63 -0.67 10.64 0.04
N ASN A 64 -1.88 11.11 0.35
CA ASN A 64 -2.14 11.67 1.66
C ASN A 64 -3.54 11.29 2.15
N PHE A 65 -3.61 10.14 2.81
CA PHE A 65 -4.88 9.66 3.36
C PHE A 65 -5.35 10.53 4.52
N GLU A 66 -4.42 11.18 5.20
CA GLU A 66 -4.81 12.03 6.32
C GLU A 66 -5.71 13.17 5.86
N ASP A 67 -5.39 13.75 4.71
CA ASP A 67 -6.25 14.80 4.16
C ASP A 67 -7.61 14.25 3.80
N GLN A 68 -7.65 13.03 3.26
CA GLN A 68 -8.92 12.43 2.89
C GLN A 68 -9.79 12.18 4.10
N VAL A 69 -9.19 11.71 5.18
CA VAL A 69 -9.96 11.42 6.39
C VAL A 69 -10.54 12.69 6.99
N TYR A 70 -9.74 13.74 7.07
CA TYR A 70 -10.18 14.96 7.73
C TYR A 70 -11.07 15.82 6.86
N SER A 71 -11.01 15.69 5.56
CA SER A 71 -11.83 16.52 4.68
C SER A 71 -13.09 15.80 4.23
N ALA A 72 -13.32 14.58 4.63
CA ALA A 72 -14.49 13.79 4.20
C ALA A 72 -15.68 14.04 5.12
N LYS A 73 -15.95 15.23 5.47
CA LYS A 73 -17.06 15.54 6.35
C LYS A 73 -18.32 15.84 5.61
#